data_858e30afcd19c08675a0c2b9939a20a5
#
_entry.id   858e30afcd19c08675a0c2b9939a20a5
#
_cell.length_a   1.000
_cell.length_b   1.000
_cell.length_c   1.000
_cell.angle_alpha   90.00
_cell.angle_beta   90.00
_cell.angle_gamma   90.00
#
_symmetry.space_group_name_H-M   'P 1'
#
loop_
_entity.id
_entity.type
_entity.pdbx_description
1 polymer ?
#
loop_
_entity_poly.entity_id
_entity_poly.type
_entity_poly.pdbx_seq_one_letter_code
_entity_poly.pdbx_strand_id
1 'polypeptide(L)'
;MVCAIGNEHGEIEKQISLPTETPKITLPKLADFFRENQIEALGIGCFGPVDLNRNSPTYGYITTTPKLAWQNCSMAGYFQKELHIPVGFDTDVNGSALGEATWGASQGLENSMYITIGTGVGAGFIVNGKLVHGMLHPEAGHMLLKPHPKETYEGKCPFHKNCLEGMAAGPAIEARWGKKGAELADRDEVWELEAYYIGQALANYIMVLSPQKIILGGGVMHQKQLLPLIHKEVKAQLAGYIVTRELEDIEHYIVLPALKDNQGIMGALKLAVDSRK
;
A
#
# COMPACT_ATOMS: atom_id res chain seq x y z
N MET A 1 -9.01 -2.87 12.26
CA MET A 1 -7.55 -3.03 12.39
C MET A 1 -7.25 -4.50 12.54
N VAL A 2 -6.17 -4.97 11.94
CA VAL A 2 -5.71 -6.36 12.08
C VAL A 2 -4.46 -6.35 12.93
N CYS A 3 -4.36 -7.27 13.88
CA CYS A 3 -3.23 -7.44 14.77
C CYS A 3 -2.76 -8.89 14.71
N ALA A 4 -1.47 -9.09 14.80
CA ALA A 4 -0.88 -10.41 14.83
C ALA A 4 0.28 -10.49 15.81
N ILE A 5 0.52 -11.69 16.30
CA ILE A 5 1.72 -12.11 17.04
C ILE A 5 2.49 -13.02 16.12
N GLY A 6 3.80 -12.86 16.07
CA GLY A 6 4.70 -13.69 15.26
C GLY A 6 6.14 -13.51 15.67
N ASN A 7 7.04 -14.16 14.94
CA ASN A 7 8.47 -14.17 15.22
C ASN A 7 9.30 -13.51 14.09
N GLU A 8 10.62 -13.45 14.31
CA GLU A 8 11.58 -12.87 13.36
C GLU A 8 11.72 -13.62 12.03
N HIS A 9 11.18 -14.84 11.93
CA HIS A 9 11.16 -15.63 10.71
C HIS A 9 9.91 -15.38 9.85
N GLY A 10 8.97 -14.53 10.33
CA GLY A 10 7.74 -14.22 9.62
C GLY A 10 6.62 -15.23 9.86
N GLU A 11 6.73 -16.08 10.88
CA GLU A 11 5.69 -17.02 11.26
C GLU A 11 4.65 -16.33 12.13
N ILE A 12 3.38 -16.32 11.67
CA ILE A 12 2.25 -15.74 12.40
C ILE A 12 1.67 -16.82 13.32
N GLU A 13 1.70 -16.59 14.63
CA GLU A 13 1.20 -17.50 15.66
C GLU A 13 -0.26 -17.21 16.01
N LYS A 14 -0.64 -15.92 16.04
CA LYS A 14 -1.98 -15.47 16.44
C LYS A 14 -2.37 -14.24 15.66
N GLN A 15 -3.63 -14.18 15.27
CA GLN A 15 -4.17 -13.02 14.55
C GLN A 15 -5.59 -12.71 15.02
N ILE A 16 -5.89 -11.41 15.16
CA ILE A 16 -7.25 -10.91 15.45
C ILE A 16 -7.59 -9.75 14.52
N SER A 17 -8.87 -9.52 14.33
CA SER A 17 -9.40 -8.33 13.64
C SER A 17 -10.35 -7.57 14.56
N LEU A 18 -10.11 -6.27 14.72
CA LEU A 18 -10.93 -5.37 15.53
C LEU A 18 -11.50 -4.25 14.67
N PRO A 19 -12.74 -3.80 14.92
CA PRO A 19 -13.28 -2.62 14.28
C PRO A 19 -12.39 -1.39 14.53
N THR A 20 -12.23 -0.56 13.51
CA THR A 20 -11.55 0.74 13.64
C THR A 20 -12.58 1.78 14.10
N GLU A 21 -12.72 1.95 15.39
CA GLU A 21 -13.59 2.94 16.01
C GLU A 21 -12.81 4.26 16.26
N THR A 22 -13.02 4.94 17.38
CA THR A 22 -12.19 6.08 17.79
C THR A 22 -10.91 5.62 18.49
N PRO A 23 -9.84 6.44 18.54
CA PRO A 23 -8.62 6.11 19.29
C PRO A 23 -8.90 5.69 20.74
N LYS A 24 -9.78 6.41 21.42
CA LYS A 24 -10.14 6.14 22.83
C LYS A 24 -10.74 4.74 23.07
N ILE A 25 -11.41 4.19 22.06
CA ILE A 25 -12.03 2.86 22.13
C ILE A 25 -11.07 1.78 21.61
N THR A 26 -10.41 2.08 20.49
CA THR A 26 -9.63 1.07 19.77
C THR A 26 -8.26 0.82 20.40
N LEU A 27 -7.53 1.90 20.75
CA LEU A 27 -6.14 1.76 21.22
C LEU A 27 -6.01 0.93 22.52
N PRO A 28 -6.88 1.09 23.55
CA PRO A 28 -6.82 0.23 24.75
C PRO A 28 -7.01 -1.25 24.42
N LYS A 29 -7.98 -1.60 23.55
CA LYS A 29 -8.24 -3.00 23.15
C LYS A 29 -7.02 -3.63 22.46
N LEU A 30 -6.32 -2.84 21.64
CA LEU A 30 -5.08 -3.26 20.99
C LEU A 30 -3.94 -3.45 22.01
N ALA A 31 -3.78 -2.51 22.94
CA ALA A 31 -2.76 -2.59 23.97
C ALA A 31 -2.96 -3.81 24.89
N ASP A 32 -4.21 -4.12 25.25
CA ASP A 32 -4.54 -5.30 26.05
C ASP A 32 -4.17 -6.59 25.32
N PHE A 33 -4.51 -6.71 24.04
CA PHE A 33 -4.13 -7.86 23.22
C PHE A 33 -2.62 -8.07 23.21
N PHE A 34 -1.83 -7.02 23.00
CA PHE A 34 -0.37 -7.14 22.97
C PHE A 34 0.23 -7.40 24.35
N ARG A 35 -0.32 -6.82 25.42
CA ARG A 35 0.12 -7.05 26.81
C ARG A 35 -0.11 -8.50 27.24
N GLU A 36 -1.25 -9.07 26.91
CA GLU A 36 -1.59 -10.48 27.20
C GLU A 36 -0.66 -11.48 26.51
N ASN A 37 -0.09 -11.11 25.36
CA ASN A 37 0.81 -11.97 24.59
C ASN A 37 2.30 -11.68 24.84
N GLN A 38 2.66 -10.79 25.77
CA GLN A 38 4.03 -10.51 26.24
C GLN A 38 5.05 -10.28 25.10
N ILE A 39 4.70 -9.43 24.13
CA ILE A 39 5.53 -9.14 22.97
C ILE A 39 6.79 -8.34 23.37
N GLU A 40 7.89 -8.51 22.63
CA GLU A 40 9.17 -7.82 22.86
C GLU A 40 9.32 -6.52 22.06
N ALA A 41 8.59 -6.39 20.96
CA ALA A 41 8.54 -5.20 20.11
C ALA A 41 7.21 -5.13 19.37
N LEU A 42 6.81 -3.93 18.95
CA LEU A 42 5.60 -3.70 18.16
C LEU A 42 5.94 -3.02 16.84
N GLY A 43 5.41 -3.52 15.74
CA GLY A 43 5.42 -2.85 14.45
C GLY A 43 4.02 -2.37 14.07
N ILE A 44 3.92 -1.19 13.52
CA ILE A 44 2.66 -0.55 13.14
C ILE A 44 2.74 -0.08 11.70
N GLY A 45 1.96 -0.70 10.81
CA GLY A 45 1.62 -0.17 9.49
C GLY A 45 0.32 0.61 9.59
N CYS A 46 0.36 1.91 9.39
CA CYS A 46 -0.75 2.82 9.66
C CYS A 46 -1.25 3.49 8.40
N PHE A 47 -2.57 3.70 8.30
CA PHE A 47 -3.12 4.59 7.28
C PHE A 47 -2.61 6.03 7.50
N GLY A 48 -2.39 6.73 6.41
CA GLY A 48 -1.81 8.07 6.43
C GLY A 48 -2.82 9.23 6.31
N PRO A 49 -2.26 10.44 6.13
CA PRO A 49 -0.85 10.78 6.27
C PRO A 49 -0.30 10.64 7.69
N VAL A 50 0.96 10.23 7.81
CA VAL A 50 1.65 10.04 9.11
C VAL A 50 2.96 10.82 9.16
N ASP A 51 3.40 11.23 10.35
CA ASP A 51 4.70 11.85 10.53
C ASP A 51 5.77 10.78 10.82
N LEU A 52 6.68 10.59 9.87
CA LEU A 52 7.79 9.64 9.93
C LEU A 52 9.15 10.33 10.19
N ASN A 53 9.17 11.65 10.34
CA ASN A 53 10.39 12.38 10.64
C ASN A 53 10.78 12.17 12.11
N ARG A 54 11.83 11.40 12.36
CA ARG A 54 12.31 11.09 13.71
C ARG A 54 12.75 12.31 14.53
N ASN A 55 13.03 13.43 13.87
CA ASN A 55 13.39 14.70 14.52
C ASN A 55 12.17 15.58 14.80
N SER A 56 10.99 15.18 14.38
CA SER A 56 9.75 15.90 14.60
C SER A 56 9.19 15.62 16.02
N PRO A 57 8.62 16.62 16.69
CA PRO A 57 7.92 16.40 17.98
C PRO A 57 6.63 15.56 17.81
N THR A 58 6.16 15.40 16.58
CA THR A 58 4.99 14.60 16.22
C THR A 58 5.33 13.30 15.50
N TYR A 59 6.59 12.82 15.59
CA TYR A 59 6.95 11.51 15.07
C TYR A 59 5.99 10.42 15.57
N GLY A 60 5.51 9.59 14.67
CA GLY A 60 4.57 8.52 15.01
C GLY A 60 3.10 8.94 15.16
N TYR A 61 2.77 10.17 14.75
CA TYR A 61 1.39 10.66 14.72
C TYR A 61 0.73 10.37 13.38
N ILE A 62 -0.57 10.08 13.44
CA ILE A 62 -1.47 10.27 12.30
C ILE A 62 -1.76 11.76 12.23
N THR A 63 -1.53 12.38 11.06
CA THR A 63 -1.67 13.83 10.88
C THR A 63 -3.04 14.21 10.32
N THR A 64 -3.11 14.70 9.10
CA THR A 64 -4.32 15.17 8.41
C THR A 64 -5.05 14.02 7.68
N THR A 65 -5.60 13.08 8.42
CA THR A 65 -6.35 11.97 7.83
C THR A 65 -7.83 12.33 7.58
N PRO A 66 -8.50 11.75 6.57
CA PRO A 66 -9.95 11.89 6.41
C PRO A 66 -10.76 11.24 7.54
N LYS A 67 -10.16 10.37 8.35
CA LYS A 67 -10.77 9.81 9.55
C LYS A 67 -10.64 10.78 10.72
N LEU A 68 -11.53 11.78 10.80
CA LEU A 68 -11.42 12.94 11.69
C LEU A 68 -11.10 12.60 13.15
N ALA A 69 -11.66 11.52 13.70
CA ALA A 69 -11.39 11.09 15.08
C ALA A 69 -9.92 10.68 15.31
N TRP A 70 -9.17 10.38 14.25
CA TRP A 70 -7.79 9.94 14.29
C TRP A 70 -6.78 11.05 13.97
N GLN A 71 -7.25 12.26 13.63
CA GLN A 71 -6.37 13.40 13.37
C GLN A 71 -5.55 13.75 14.62
N ASN A 72 -4.26 14.01 14.41
CA ASN A 72 -3.30 14.33 15.46
C ASN A 72 -3.20 13.26 16.57
N CYS A 73 -3.44 11.99 16.22
CA CYS A 73 -3.34 10.86 17.15
C CYS A 73 -1.89 10.36 17.22
N SER A 74 -1.31 10.38 18.42
CA SER A 74 0.01 9.80 18.69
C SER A 74 -0.07 8.27 18.73
N MET A 75 0.04 7.61 17.57
CA MET A 75 -0.04 6.15 17.47
C MET A 75 1.18 5.47 18.12
N ALA A 76 2.37 5.79 17.67
CA ALA A 76 3.59 5.17 18.19
C ALA A 76 3.81 5.52 19.65
N GLY A 77 3.65 6.79 20.03
CA GLY A 77 3.83 7.25 21.40
C GLY A 77 2.86 6.62 22.40
N TYR A 78 1.62 6.36 21.98
CA TYR A 78 0.65 5.66 22.82
C TYR A 78 1.17 4.27 23.21
N PHE A 79 1.56 3.46 22.23
CA PHE A 79 2.03 2.09 22.47
C PHE A 79 3.39 2.04 23.19
N GLN A 80 4.30 2.96 22.89
CA GLN A 80 5.55 3.08 23.65
C GLN A 80 5.29 3.30 25.15
N LYS A 81 4.33 4.17 25.47
CA LYS A 81 3.94 4.45 26.84
C LYS A 81 3.22 3.29 27.53
N GLU A 82 2.28 2.63 26.82
CA GLU A 82 1.44 1.59 27.41
C GLU A 82 2.13 0.24 27.54
N LEU A 83 3.07 -0.07 26.63
CA LEU A 83 3.71 -1.38 26.57
C LEU A 83 5.18 -1.36 27.04
N HIS A 84 5.82 -0.21 27.09
CA HIS A 84 7.24 -0.04 27.47
C HIS A 84 8.22 -0.86 26.63
N ILE A 85 7.94 -1.00 25.32
CA ILE A 85 8.75 -1.77 24.36
C ILE A 85 9.11 -0.90 23.15
N PRO A 86 10.11 -1.32 22.33
CA PRO A 86 10.39 -0.68 21.05
C PRO A 86 9.18 -0.72 20.10
N VAL A 87 8.95 0.38 19.37
CA VAL A 87 7.87 0.51 18.40
C VAL A 87 8.43 0.94 17.05
N GLY A 88 8.30 0.10 16.02
CA GLY A 88 8.52 0.43 14.62
C GLY A 88 7.22 1.00 14.02
N PHE A 89 7.32 2.08 13.25
CA PHE A 89 6.15 2.78 12.72
C PHE A 89 6.37 3.23 11.28
N ASP A 90 5.43 2.92 10.42
CA ASP A 90 5.42 3.37 9.03
C ASP A 90 3.97 3.36 8.48
N THR A 91 3.79 3.71 7.18
CA THR A 91 2.50 3.56 6.51
C THR A 91 2.17 2.08 6.29
N ASP A 92 0.89 1.77 6.13
CA ASP A 92 0.41 0.42 5.81
C ASP A 92 0.94 -0.10 4.47
N VAL A 93 1.08 0.79 3.48
CA VAL A 93 1.64 0.43 2.16
C VAL A 93 3.16 0.27 2.19
N ASN A 94 3.89 1.07 2.97
CA ASN A 94 5.32 0.85 3.23
C ASN A 94 5.54 -0.46 3.99
N GLY A 95 4.69 -0.74 4.99
CA GLY A 95 4.67 -2.04 5.64
C GLY A 95 4.47 -3.17 4.64
N SER A 96 3.49 -3.07 3.75
CA SER A 96 3.24 -4.10 2.72
C SER A 96 4.43 -4.29 1.78
N ALA A 97 5.07 -3.20 1.33
CA ALA A 97 6.28 -3.25 0.53
C ALA A 97 7.43 -3.94 1.27
N LEU A 98 7.61 -3.62 2.55
CA LEU A 98 8.63 -4.22 3.41
C LEU A 98 8.39 -5.71 3.64
N GLY A 99 7.14 -6.11 3.84
CA GLY A 99 6.75 -7.52 3.96
C GLY A 99 7.08 -8.31 2.71
N GLU A 100 6.69 -7.83 1.54
CA GLU A 100 6.98 -8.46 0.24
C GLU A 100 8.48 -8.48 -0.09
N ALA A 101 9.24 -7.49 0.36
CA ALA A 101 10.69 -7.46 0.19
C ALA A 101 11.43 -8.42 1.15
N THR A 102 10.83 -8.71 2.30
CA THR A 102 11.45 -9.59 3.30
C THR A 102 11.11 -11.06 3.08
N TRP A 103 9.83 -11.39 2.83
CA TRP A 103 9.35 -12.77 2.79
C TRP A 103 8.46 -13.07 1.56
N GLY A 104 8.31 -12.13 0.64
CA GLY A 104 7.37 -12.24 -0.47
C GLY A 104 8.00 -12.12 -1.86
N ALA A 105 7.24 -11.53 -2.78
CA ALA A 105 7.52 -11.51 -4.23
C ALA A 105 8.80 -10.75 -4.62
N SER A 106 9.28 -9.83 -3.79
CA SER A 106 10.51 -9.06 -4.05
C SER A 106 11.67 -9.41 -3.10
N GLN A 107 11.62 -10.57 -2.46
CA GLN A 107 12.70 -11.04 -1.59
C GLN A 107 14.03 -11.08 -2.34
N GLY A 108 15.08 -10.52 -1.72
CA GLY A 108 16.43 -10.46 -2.28
C GLY A 108 16.65 -9.37 -3.34
N LEU A 109 15.65 -8.55 -3.63
CA LEU A 109 15.77 -7.39 -4.52
C LEU A 109 15.98 -6.11 -3.72
N GLU A 110 16.81 -5.21 -4.24
CA GLU A 110 17.11 -3.93 -3.59
C GLU A 110 16.13 -2.82 -3.98
N ASN A 111 15.46 -2.96 -5.13
CA ASN A 111 14.58 -1.93 -5.67
C ASN A 111 13.25 -2.55 -6.10
N SER A 112 12.20 -2.30 -5.35
CA SER A 112 10.87 -2.82 -5.63
C SER A 112 9.79 -1.85 -5.19
N MET A 113 8.58 -2.05 -5.67
CA MET A 113 7.42 -1.27 -5.22
C MET A 113 6.21 -2.18 -5.02
N TYR A 114 5.42 -1.82 -4.05
CA TYR A 114 4.10 -2.39 -3.79
C TYR A 114 3.04 -1.30 -3.96
N ILE A 115 2.00 -1.59 -4.71
CA ILE A 115 0.85 -0.70 -4.89
C ILE A 115 -0.40 -1.45 -4.47
N THR A 116 -1.21 -0.85 -3.60
CA THR A 116 -2.56 -1.34 -3.29
C THR A 116 -3.59 -0.51 -4.04
N ILE A 117 -4.53 -1.18 -4.72
CA ILE A 117 -5.66 -0.56 -5.40
C ILE A 117 -6.94 -1.15 -4.81
N GLY A 118 -7.59 -0.38 -3.96
CA GLY A 118 -8.75 -0.81 -3.19
C GLY A 118 -9.75 0.32 -2.98
N THR A 119 -10.09 0.63 -1.73
CA THR A 119 -10.91 1.81 -1.37
C THR A 119 -10.18 3.11 -1.72
N GLY A 120 -8.86 3.12 -1.63
CA GLY A 120 -7.97 4.15 -2.12
C GLY A 120 -6.83 3.51 -2.92
N VAL A 121 -5.84 4.32 -3.29
CA VAL A 121 -4.60 3.86 -3.90
C VAL A 121 -3.42 4.38 -3.11
N GLY A 122 -2.59 3.46 -2.62
CA GLY A 122 -1.35 3.78 -1.94
C GLY A 122 -0.18 2.96 -2.50
N ALA A 123 1.04 3.45 -2.32
CA ALA A 123 2.24 2.73 -2.75
C ALA A 123 3.38 2.87 -1.74
N GLY A 124 4.09 1.77 -1.54
CA GLY A 124 5.35 1.71 -0.80
C GLY A 124 6.50 1.37 -1.73
N PHE A 125 7.63 2.01 -1.50
CA PHE A 125 8.81 1.88 -2.36
C PHE A 125 10.02 1.43 -1.55
N ILE A 126 10.76 0.47 -2.10
CA ILE A 126 12.07 0.05 -1.62
C ILE A 126 13.10 0.51 -2.64
N VAL A 127 14.11 1.28 -2.20
CA VAL A 127 15.23 1.72 -3.01
C VAL A 127 16.52 1.49 -2.23
N ASN A 128 17.46 0.78 -2.84
CA ASN A 128 18.70 0.35 -2.18
C ASN A 128 18.43 -0.41 -0.86
N GLY A 129 17.45 -1.30 -0.86
CA GLY A 129 17.05 -2.11 0.28
C GLY A 129 16.36 -1.35 1.42
N LYS A 130 15.96 -0.10 1.23
CA LYS A 130 15.34 0.75 2.25
C LYS A 130 14.01 1.34 1.77
N LEU A 131 13.08 1.50 2.70
CA LEU A 131 11.86 2.26 2.46
C LEU A 131 12.19 3.71 2.09
N VAL A 132 11.46 4.25 1.11
CA VAL A 132 11.62 5.63 0.66
C VAL A 132 10.86 6.57 1.58
N HIS A 133 11.60 7.44 2.22
CA HIS A 133 11.09 8.58 2.99
C HIS A 133 11.77 9.87 2.50
N GLY A 134 11.05 10.99 2.52
CA GLY A 134 11.55 12.30 2.12
C GLY A 134 11.01 13.38 3.07
N MET A 135 10.46 14.46 2.52
CA MET A 135 9.74 15.43 3.33
C MET A 135 8.51 14.79 4.01
N LEU A 136 7.93 13.79 3.34
CA LEU A 136 6.87 12.92 3.80
C LEU A 136 7.11 11.52 3.17
N HIS A 137 6.30 10.51 3.49
CA HIS A 137 6.21 9.29 2.69
C HIS A 137 5.60 9.58 1.31
N PRO A 138 5.93 8.81 0.26
CA PRO A 138 5.34 9.01 -1.06
C PRO A 138 3.81 8.82 -1.04
N GLU A 139 3.11 9.76 -1.66
CA GLU A 139 1.64 9.72 -1.88
C GLU A 139 1.36 9.44 -3.37
N ALA A 140 1.93 8.35 -3.88
CA ALA A 140 1.94 8.01 -5.30
C ALA A 140 0.55 7.74 -5.89
N GLY A 141 -0.43 7.34 -5.07
CA GLY A 141 -1.83 7.24 -5.48
C GLY A 141 -2.43 8.55 -5.98
N HIS A 142 -1.83 9.68 -5.61
CA HIS A 142 -2.29 11.01 -6.04
C HIS A 142 -1.54 11.59 -7.23
N MET A 143 -0.72 10.78 -7.93
CA MET A 143 -0.10 11.20 -9.19
C MET A 143 -1.17 11.47 -10.25
N LEU A 144 -1.09 12.65 -10.88
CA LEU A 144 -2.01 13.05 -11.95
C LEU A 144 -1.79 12.20 -13.21
N LEU A 145 -2.89 11.79 -13.82
CA LEU A 145 -2.89 10.99 -15.04
C LEU A 145 -3.50 11.76 -16.21
N LYS A 146 -3.07 11.42 -17.41
CA LYS A 146 -3.72 11.89 -18.63
C LYS A 146 -5.03 11.10 -18.81
N PRO A 147 -6.19 11.77 -18.90
CA PRO A 147 -7.45 11.09 -19.16
C PRO A 147 -7.42 10.31 -20.49
N HIS A 148 -8.11 9.17 -20.50
CA HIS A 148 -8.31 8.42 -21.73
C HIS A 148 -9.05 9.30 -22.77
N PRO A 149 -8.75 9.23 -24.09
CA PRO A 149 -9.35 10.12 -25.10
C PRO A 149 -10.88 10.11 -25.17
N LYS A 150 -11.50 9.02 -24.73
CA LYS A 150 -12.97 8.89 -24.68
C LYS A 150 -13.55 9.08 -23.27
N GLU A 151 -12.73 9.53 -22.30
CA GLU A 151 -13.17 9.68 -20.93
C GLU A 151 -13.96 10.97 -20.73
N THR A 152 -15.09 10.85 -20.06
CA THR A 152 -15.92 11.98 -19.63
C THR A 152 -16.01 12.10 -18.11
N TYR A 153 -15.53 11.09 -17.37
CA TYR A 153 -15.52 11.08 -15.93
C TYR A 153 -14.35 11.91 -15.39
N GLU A 154 -14.66 12.89 -14.53
CA GLU A 154 -13.65 13.83 -14.02
C GLU A 154 -12.73 13.23 -12.95
N GLY A 155 -13.09 12.11 -12.36
CA GLY A 155 -12.39 11.49 -11.23
C GLY A 155 -13.04 11.72 -9.87
N LYS A 156 -12.82 10.79 -8.95
CA LYS A 156 -13.43 10.75 -7.61
C LYS A 156 -12.64 11.50 -6.54
N CYS A 157 -11.34 11.69 -6.73
CA CYS A 157 -10.50 12.32 -5.71
C CYS A 157 -10.97 13.76 -5.43
N PRO A 158 -11.24 14.13 -4.17
CA PRO A 158 -11.73 15.47 -3.84
C PRO A 158 -10.68 16.56 -4.06
N PHE A 159 -9.39 16.22 -4.10
CA PHE A 159 -8.29 17.16 -4.28
C PHE A 159 -7.84 17.30 -5.75
N HIS A 160 -7.62 16.17 -6.41
CA HIS A 160 -6.91 16.10 -7.70
C HIS A 160 -7.81 15.62 -8.84
N LYS A 161 -9.06 15.21 -8.56
CA LYS A 161 -9.97 14.63 -9.57
C LYS A 161 -9.34 13.40 -10.27
N ASN A 162 -8.54 13.65 -11.33
CA ASN A 162 -7.95 12.66 -12.23
C ASN A 162 -6.57 12.13 -11.81
N CYS A 163 -6.25 12.08 -10.52
CA CYS A 163 -5.10 11.30 -10.04
C CYS A 163 -5.39 9.80 -10.13
N LEU A 164 -4.38 8.95 -9.94
CA LEU A 164 -4.53 7.49 -10.02
C LEU A 164 -5.66 6.99 -9.10
N GLU A 165 -5.70 7.42 -7.84
CA GLU A 165 -6.80 7.07 -6.93
C GLU A 165 -8.16 7.53 -7.46
N GLY A 166 -8.23 8.77 -7.97
CA GLY A 166 -9.45 9.36 -8.48
C GLY A 166 -10.00 8.64 -9.71
N MET A 167 -9.15 7.93 -10.45
CA MET A 167 -9.54 7.23 -11.69
C MET A 167 -9.66 5.71 -11.52
N ALA A 168 -8.86 5.09 -10.63
CA ALA A 168 -8.69 3.63 -10.56
C ALA A 168 -9.07 3.00 -9.21
N ALA A 169 -9.37 3.74 -8.16
CA ALA A 169 -9.84 3.15 -6.91
C ALA A 169 -11.25 2.56 -7.06
N GLY A 170 -11.59 1.57 -6.23
CA GLY A 170 -12.92 0.95 -6.21
C GLY A 170 -14.09 1.94 -6.20
N PRO A 171 -14.09 3.01 -5.35
CA PRO A 171 -15.09 4.06 -5.39
C PRO A 171 -15.12 4.87 -6.70
N ALA A 172 -14.01 4.98 -7.41
CA ALA A 172 -13.96 5.62 -8.73
C ALA A 172 -14.63 4.75 -9.79
N ILE A 173 -14.36 3.44 -9.77
CA ILE A 173 -15.05 2.45 -10.62
C ILE A 173 -16.56 2.51 -10.38
N GLU A 174 -16.99 2.46 -9.11
CA GLU A 174 -18.42 2.53 -8.77
C GLU A 174 -19.07 3.83 -9.23
N ALA A 175 -18.41 4.97 -9.03
CA ALA A 175 -18.94 6.28 -9.45
C ALA A 175 -19.02 6.44 -10.97
N ARG A 176 -18.05 5.87 -11.73
CA ARG A 176 -18.04 5.92 -13.19
C ARG A 176 -19.09 5.01 -13.81
N TRP A 177 -19.27 3.80 -13.29
CA TRP A 177 -20.07 2.76 -13.90
C TRP A 177 -21.42 2.50 -13.20
N GLY A 178 -21.67 3.12 -12.06
CA GLY A 178 -22.90 2.97 -11.25
C GLY A 178 -23.03 1.62 -10.55
N LYS A 179 -21.97 0.79 -10.55
CA LYS A 179 -21.91 -0.54 -9.92
C LYS A 179 -20.52 -0.80 -9.34
N LYS A 180 -20.46 -1.62 -8.31
CA LYS A 180 -19.17 -2.06 -7.75
C LYS A 180 -18.39 -2.94 -8.73
N GLY A 181 -17.07 -2.89 -8.68
CA GLY A 181 -16.20 -3.66 -9.58
C GLY A 181 -16.52 -5.16 -9.61
N ALA A 182 -16.89 -5.76 -8.46
CA ALA A 182 -17.28 -7.17 -8.40
C ALA A 182 -18.51 -7.51 -9.25
N GLU A 183 -19.40 -6.55 -9.51
CA GLU A 183 -20.59 -6.71 -10.35
C GLU A 183 -20.33 -6.43 -11.83
N LEU A 184 -19.11 -6.05 -12.17
CA LEU A 184 -18.67 -5.65 -13.51
C LEU A 184 -17.65 -6.64 -14.10
N ALA A 185 -17.49 -7.81 -13.47
CA ALA A 185 -16.45 -8.77 -13.86
C ALA A 185 -16.49 -9.17 -15.35
N ASP A 186 -17.69 -9.28 -15.92
CA ASP A 186 -17.90 -9.69 -17.33
C ASP A 186 -17.93 -8.52 -18.33
N ARG A 187 -17.53 -7.30 -17.88
CA ARG A 187 -17.54 -6.11 -18.73
C ARG A 187 -16.11 -5.71 -19.11
N ASP A 188 -15.66 -6.20 -20.25
CA ASP A 188 -14.27 -5.99 -20.74
C ASP A 188 -13.89 -4.52 -20.82
N GLU A 189 -14.79 -3.65 -21.27
CA GLU A 189 -14.53 -2.20 -21.42
C GLU A 189 -14.21 -1.51 -20.11
N VAL A 190 -14.70 -2.03 -18.97
CA VAL A 190 -14.39 -1.52 -17.63
C VAL A 190 -12.93 -1.79 -17.30
N TRP A 191 -12.50 -3.02 -17.53
CA TRP A 191 -11.16 -3.47 -17.14
C TRP A 191 -10.08 -3.04 -18.12
N GLU A 192 -10.42 -2.85 -19.40
CA GLU A 192 -9.52 -2.20 -20.35
C GLU A 192 -9.23 -0.74 -19.96
N LEU A 193 -10.26 0.01 -19.55
CA LEU A 193 -10.10 1.38 -19.09
C LEU A 193 -9.34 1.45 -17.77
N GLU A 194 -9.59 0.53 -16.85
CA GLU A 194 -8.88 0.41 -15.59
C GLU A 194 -7.39 0.11 -15.82
N ALA A 195 -7.09 -0.83 -16.71
CA ALA A 195 -5.72 -1.15 -17.11
C ALA A 195 -5.00 0.04 -17.75
N TYR A 196 -5.71 0.87 -18.53
CA TYR A 196 -5.16 2.09 -19.12
C TYR A 196 -4.61 3.04 -18.04
N TYR A 197 -5.38 3.30 -16.97
CA TYR A 197 -4.95 4.21 -15.91
C TYR A 197 -3.85 3.61 -15.05
N ILE A 198 -3.97 2.35 -14.67
CA ILE A 198 -2.94 1.66 -13.89
C ILE A 198 -1.66 1.54 -14.73
N GLY A 199 -1.75 1.12 -15.99
CA GLY A 199 -0.60 0.99 -16.89
C GLY A 199 0.16 2.31 -17.10
N GLN A 200 -0.58 3.42 -17.25
CA GLN A 200 0.02 4.76 -17.35
C GLN A 200 0.79 5.13 -16.06
N ALA A 201 0.21 4.86 -14.89
CA ALA A 201 0.87 5.10 -13.62
C ALA A 201 2.14 4.26 -13.48
N LEU A 202 2.07 2.97 -13.80
CA LEU A 202 3.21 2.07 -13.74
C LEU A 202 4.32 2.48 -14.71
N ALA A 203 3.99 2.89 -15.93
CA ALA A 203 4.96 3.40 -16.88
C ALA A 203 5.71 4.62 -16.32
N ASN A 204 5.01 5.55 -15.66
CA ASN A 204 5.64 6.69 -14.99
C ASN A 204 6.56 6.27 -13.85
N TYR A 205 6.15 5.31 -13.00
CA TYR A 205 7.01 4.81 -11.92
C TYR A 205 8.23 4.07 -12.45
N ILE A 206 8.09 3.30 -13.52
CA ILE A 206 9.21 2.63 -14.20
C ILE A 206 10.23 3.67 -14.70
N MET A 207 9.75 4.74 -15.33
CA MET A 207 10.62 5.83 -15.84
C MET A 207 11.35 6.59 -14.74
N VAL A 208 10.76 6.72 -13.55
CA VAL A 208 11.32 7.54 -12.44
C VAL A 208 12.16 6.69 -11.48
N LEU A 209 11.72 5.48 -11.13
CA LEU A 209 12.30 4.68 -10.05
C LEU A 209 13.03 3.44 -10.56
N SER A 210 12.74 3.01 -11.80
CA SER A 210 13.34 1.81 -12.40
C SER A 210 13.36 0.59 -11.45
N PRO A 211 12.20 0.19 -10.86
CA PRO A 211 12.16 -0.90 -9.91
C PRO A 211 12.48 -2.24 -10.59
N GLN A 212 13.09 -3.17 -9.85
CA GLN A 212 13.36 -4.54 -10.30
C GLN A 212 12.11 -5.43 -10.23
N LYS A 213 11.09 -5.01 -9.47
CA LYS A 213 9.80 -5.72 -9.33
C LYS A 213 8.70 -4.73 -8.95
N ILE A 214 7.51 -4.96 -9.51
CA ILE A 214 6.28 -4.25 -9.16
C ILE A 214 5.26 -5.26 -8.65
N ILE A 215 4.66 -4.98 -7.49
CA ILE A 215 3.69 -5.85 -6.85
C ILE A 215 2.37 -5.10 -6.74
N LEU A 216 1.31 -5.65 -7.31
CA LEU A 216 -0.03 -5.06 -7.37
C LEU A 216 -1.00 -5.81 -6.47
N GLY A 217 -1.43 -5.17 -5.39
CA GLY A 217 -2.40 -5.70 -4.44
C GLY A 217 -3.68 -4.87 -4.34
N GLY A 218 -4.50 -5.20 -3.35
CA GLY A 218 -5.77 -4.54 -3.10
C GLY A 218 -6.96 -5.18 -3.82
N GLY A 219 -8.18 -4.84 -3.39
CA GLY A 219 -9.40 -5.51 -3.82
C GLY A 219 -9.71 -5.40 -5.32
N VAL A 220 -9.26 -4.34 -6.00
CA VAL A 220 -9.44 -4.18 -7.45
C VAL A 220 -8.65 -5.24 -8.20
N MET A 221 -7.49 -5.64 -7.70
CA MET A 221 -6.64 -6.66 -8.32
C MET A 221 -7.17 -8.10 -8.19
N HIS A 222 -8.28 -8.33 -7.50
CA HIS A 222 -8.97 -9.63 -7.49
C HIS A 222 -9.64 -9.96 -8.85
N GLN A 223 -9.75 -8.98 -9.75
CA GLN A 223 -10.24 -9.19 -11.12
C GLN A 223 -9.14 -9.85 -11.96
N LYS A 224 -9.31 -11.13 -12.22
CA LYS A 224 -8.26 -11.97 -12.85
C LYS A 224 -7.81 -11.50 -14.23
N GLN A 225 -8.73 -10.88 -15.00
CA GLN A 225 -8.45 -10.34 -16.34
C GLN A 225 -7.61 -9.06 -16.31
N LEU A 226 -7.52 -8.36 -15.14
CA LEU A 226 -6.92 -7.04 -15.07
C LEU A 226 -5.40 -7.10 -15.22
N LEU A 227 -4.72 -8.04 -14.56
CA LEU A 227 -3.26 -8.11 -14.59
C LEU A 227 -2.68 -8.29 -16.02
N PRO A 228 -3.18 -9.22 -16.86
CA PRO A 228 -2.73 -9.31 -18.26
C PRO A 228 -3.01 -8.04 -19.08
N LEU A 229 -4.12 -7.36 -18.84
CA LEU A 229 -4.42 -6.07 -19.50
C LEU A 229 -3.43 -4.98 -19.07
N ILE A 230 -3.06 -4.92 -17.78
CA ILE A 230 -2.04 -4.00 -17.29
C ILE A 230 -0.68 -4.29 -17.94
N HIS A 231 -0.27 -5.56 -18.05
CA HIS A 231 0.98 -5.94 -18.74
C HIS A 231 1.04 -5.39 -20.16
N LYS A 232 -0.07 -5.57 -20.92
CA LYS A 232 -0.19 -5.05 -22.28
C LYS A 232 -0.12 -3.53 -22.32
N GLU A 233 -0.83 -2.87 -21.41
CA GLU A 233 -0.91 -1.42 -21.37
C GLU A 233 0.43 -0.78 -20.97
N VAL A 234 1.15 -1.33 -19.99
CA VAL A 234 2.50 -0.85 -19.63
C VAL A 234 3.45 -0.88 -20.83
N LYS A 235 3.46 -2.00 -21.60
CA LYS A 235 4.28 -2.08 -22.81
C LYS A 235 3.88 -1.02 -23.84
N ALA A 236 2.57 -0.77 -24.02
CA ALA A 236 2.07 0.27 -24.91
C ALA A 236 2.47 1.67 -24.48
N GLN A 237 2.36 1.99 -23.19
CA GLN A 237 2.71 3.31 -22.64
C GLN A 237 4.23 3.58 -22.67
N LEU A 238 5.06 2.56 -22.45
CA LEU A 238 6.52 2.65 -22.57
C LEU A 238 6.98 2.80 -24.04
N ALA A 239 6.13 2.42 -25.00
CA ALA A 239 6.33 2.61 -26.44
C ALA A 239 7.68 2.09 -26.97
N GLY A 240 8.30 1.11 -26.31
CA GLY A 240 9.60 0.56 -26.69
C GLY A 240 10.80 1.46 -26.31
N TYR A 241 10.60 2.53 -25.56
CA TYR A 241 11.68 3.41 -25.14
C TYR A 241 12.66 2.73 -24.18
N ILE A 242 12.15 1.92 -23.25
CA ILE A 242 12.96 1.09 -22.36
C ILE A 242 12.88 -0.36 -22.82
N VAL A 243 14.05 -0.99 -22.99
CA VAL A 243 14.17 -2.42 -23.31
C VAL A 243 15.05 -3.06 -22.25
N THR A 244 14.45 -3.92 -21.40
CA THR A 244 15.13 -4.65 -20.35
C THR A 244 14.58 -6.06 -20.27
N ARG A 245 15.33 -6.96 -19.63
CA ARG A 245 14.90 -8.34 -19.42
C ARG A 245 13.59 -8.42 -18.62
N GLU A 246 13.39 -7.53 -17.66
CA GLU A 246 12.19 -7.46 -16.83
C GLU A 246 10.95 -7.12 -17.70
N LEU A 247 11.08 -6.20 -18.65
CA LEU A 247 9.98 -5.82 -19.56
C LEU A 247 9.72 -6.87 -20.65
N GLU A 248 10.73 -7.65 -21.03
CA GLU A 248 10.54 -8.83 -21.89
C GLU A 248 9.73 -9.89 -21.16
N ASP A 249 10.08 -10.17 -19.89
CA ASP A 249 9.43 -11.12 -18.99
C ASP A 249 8.48 -10.40 -18.01
N ILE A 250 7.52 -9.65 -18.57
CA ILE A 250 6.64 -8.76 -17.82
C ILE A 250 5.76 -9.51 -16.82
N GLU A 251 5.45 -10.77 -17.07
CA GLU A 251 4.61 -11.61 -16.20
C GLU A 251 5.30 -11.93 -14.88
N HIS A 252 6.63 -11.96 -14.87
CA HIS A 252 7.43 -12.09 -13.64
C HIS A 252 7.91 -10.75 -13.09
N TYR A 253 7.77 -9.66 -13.85
CA TYR A 253 8.14 -8.31 -13.44
C TYR A 253 7.04 -7.60 -12.67
N ILE A 254 5.81 -7.62 -13.19
CA ILE A 254 4.61 -7.03 -12.54
C ILE A 254 3.73 -8.18 -12.09
N VAL A 255 3.63 -8.37 -10.77
CA VAL A 255 3.03 -9.57 -10.16
C VAL A 255 2.00 -9.23 -9.09
N LEU A 256 1.21 -10.22 -8.69
CA LEU A 256 0.38 -10.14 -7.48
C LEU A 256 1.21 -10.44 -6.23
N PRO A 257 0.74 -10.06 -5.02
CA PRO A 257 1.43 -10.31 -3.76
C PRO A 257 1.66 -11.81 -3.52
N ALA A 258 2.89 -12.18 -3.12
CA ALA A 258 3.20 -13.57 -2.73
C ALA A 258 2.67 -13.89 -1.33
N LEU A 259 2.58 -12.89 -0.45
CA LEU A 259 2.06 -13.01 0.92
C LEU A 259 0.53 -12.99 0.99
N LYS A 260 -0.13 -13.03 -0.16
CA LYS A 260 -1.59 -12.99 -0.31
C LYS A 260 -2.16 -11.74 0.37
N ASP A 261 -3.02 -11.90 1.38
CA ASP A 261 -3.62 -10.75 2.10
C ASP A 261 -2.86 -10.40 3.39
N ASN A 262 -1.72 -11.05 3.66
CA ASN A 262 -0.93 -10.86 4.89
C ASN A 262 0.24 -9.88 4.74
N GLN A 263 0.48 -9.29 3.57
CA GLN A 263 1.63 -8.42 3.32
C GLN A 263 1.75 -7.26 4.33
N GLY A 264 0.63 -6.64 4.71
CA GLY A 264 0.62 -5.57 5.70
C GLY A 264 1.00 -6.04 7.11
N ILE A 265 0.50 -7.21 7.53
CA ILE A 265 0.86 -7.83 8.82
C ILE A 265 2.33 -8.23 8.83
N MET A 266 2.79 -8.87 7.77
CA MET A 266 4.19 -9.28 7.62
C MET A 266 5.12 -8.07 7.65
N GLY A 267 4.73 -6.99 6.98
CA GLY A 267 5.47 -5.73 7.05
C GLY A 267 5.50 -5.12 8.44
N ALA A 268 4.37 -5.12 9.15
CA ALA A 268 4.34 -4.67 10.54
C ALA A 268 5.25 -5.54 11.43
N LEU A 269 5.24 -6.86 11.24
CA LEU A 269 6.14 -7.76 11.96
C LEU A 269 7.62 -7.41 11.68
N LYS A 270 7.98 -7.12 10.43
CA LYS A 270 9.34 -6.67 10.07
C LYS A 270 9.70 -5.34 10.73
N LEU A 271 8.76 -4.37 10.78
CA LEU A 271 8.96 -3.12 11.50
C LEU A 271 9.23 -3.35 12.99
N ALA A 272 8.54 -4.31 13.63
CA ALA A 272 8.82 -4.72 15.01
C ALA A 272 10.24 -5.26 15.17
N VAL A 273 10.63 -6.22 14.33
CA VAL A 273 11.99 -6.82 14.36
C VAL A 273 13.07 -5.75 14.18
N ASP A 274 12.88 -4.81 13.25
CA ASP A 274 13.86 -3.76 12.99
C ASP A 274 13.93 -2.69 14.09
N SER A 275 12.86 -2.48 14.85
CA SER A 275 12.84 -1.54 15.97
C SER A 275 13.68 -1.99 17.18
N ARG A 276 14.11 -3.26 17.23
CA ARG A 276 14.96 -3.83 18.28
C ARG A 276 16.46 -3.57 18.06
N LYS A 277 16.85 -3.12 16.86
CA LYS A 277 18.22 -2.78 16.48
C LYS A 277 18.55 -1.35 16.87
#